data_516224c2befaccedeaa7b0760c3fbe79
#
_entry.id   516224c2befaccedeaa7b0760c3fbe79
#
_cell.length_a   1.000
_cell.length_b   1.000
_cell.length_c   1.000
_cell.angle_alpha   90.00
_cell.angle_beta   90.00
_cell.angle_gamma   90.00
#
_symmetry.space_group_name_H-M   'P 1'
#
loop_
_entity.id
_entity.type
_entity.pdbx_description
1 polymer ?
#
loop_
_entity_poly.entity_id
_entity_poly.type
_entity_poly.pdbx_seq_one_letter_code
_entity_poly.pdbx_strand_id
1 'polypeptide(L)'
;MKTLVLLLLCLSLVAVAPARAFMEEGCGAGNCADCHRLSVQEAATLFKGNVDKVHKVELAEVPGLWLVEVEKDKKRFPVFIDFSKAYVVSGNIIRLSDGQSITANRPAENKRVEVSQIPLDDALLLGKATAKTKVIVFTDPECPYCKKLHTELHDVVRRDPEIAFLIKLFPLKMHPNAYTISKSIICNRSMAMLEDSFAGKPVPPPLCETRAVDETLALVAKLGINSTPTLVLPDGRILPGYKKADDLLKILGTRTAQKQGVR
;
A
#
# COMPACT_ATOMS: atom_id res chain seq x y z
N MET A 1 -34.79 -8.92 -75.25
CA MET A 1 -35.03 -9.26 -73.84
C MET A 1 -33.90 -10.05 -73.17
N LYS A 2 -33.18 -10.94 -73.83
CA LYS A 2 -32.08 -11.73 -73.21
C LYS A 2 -30.82 -10.91 -72.89
N THR A 3 -30.51 -9.87 -73.66
CA THR A 3 -29.33 -9.01 -73.49
C THR A 3 -29.50 -8.02 -72.34
N LEU A 4 -30.72 -7.61 -71.99
CA LEU A 4 -31.01 -6.65 -70.89
C LEU A 4 -30.90 -7.34 -69.51
N VAL A 5 -31.24 -8.63 -69.46
CA VAL A 5 -31.15 -9.44 -68.23
C VAL A 5 -29.70 -9.75 -67.87
N LEU A 6 -28.81 -9.93 -68.87
CA LEU A 6 -27.39 -10.16 -68.62
C LEU A 6 -26.64 -8.92 -68.09
N LEU A 7 -27.07 -7.68 -68.50
CA LEU A 7 -26.50 -6.44 -68.02
C LEU A 7 -26.94 -6.12 -66.55
N LEU A 8 -28.13 -6.53 -66.18
CA LEU A 8 -28.60 -6.37 -64.76
C LEU A 8 -27.94 -7.37 -63.80
N LEU A 9 -27.52 -8.56 -64.31
CA LEU A 9 -26.81 -9.54 -63.50
C LEU A 9 -25.33 -9.19 -63.25
N CYS A 10 -24.68 -8.43 -64.13
CA CYS A 10 -23.31 -7.96 -63.97
C CYS A 10 -23.19 -6.73 -63.03
N LEU A 11 -24.30 -5.96 -62.79
CA LEU A 11 -24.29 -4.78 -61.92
C LEU A 11 -24.46 -5.11 -60.45
N SER A 12 -24.87 -6.35 -60.10
CA SER A 12 -25.05 -6.77 -58.70
C SER A 12 -23.79 -7.41 -58.05
N LEU A 13 -22.65 -7.46 -58.76
CA LEU A 13 -21.41 -8.06 -58.26
C LEU A 13 -20.35 -7.06 -57.80
N VAL A 14 -20.70 -5.77 -57.77
CA VAL A 14 -19.76 -4.74 -57.29
C VAL A 14 -20.38 -4.02 -56.15
N ALA A 15 -20.22 -4.54 -54.95
CA ALA A 15 -20.11 -3.79 -53.67
C ALA A 15 -20.26 -4.72 -52.48
N VAL A 16 -19.46 -5.75 -52.37
CA VAL A 16 -19.09 -6.22 -51.00
C VAL A 16 -17.67 -5.78 -50.79
N ALA A 17 -17.50 -4.48 -50.60
CA ALA A 17 -16.33 -4.00 -49.90
C ALA A 17 -16.39 -4.59 -48.49
N PRO A 18 -15.40 -5.38 -48.04
CA PRO A 18 -15.37 -5.75 -46.63
C PRO A 18 -15.32 -4.43 -45.87
N ALA A 19 -16.30 -4.22 -45.00
CA ALA A 19 -16.27 -3.16 -44.03
C ALA A 19 -15.08 -3.42 -43.09
N ARG A 20 -13.88 -3.00 -43.49
CA ARG A 20 -12.70 -2.82 -42.65
C ARG A 20 -12.86 -1.49 -41.92
N ALA A 21 -13.99 -1.28 -41.27
CA ALA A 21 -14.17 -0.16 -40.39
C ALA A 21 -14.02 -0.71 -38.96
N PHE A 22 -13.11 -0.14 -38.22
CA PHE A 22 -12.93 -0.27 -36.77
C PHE A 22 -12.09 -1.42 -36.20
N MET A 23 -11.10 -1.96 -36.88
CA MET A 23 -10.12 -2.84 -36.19
C MET A 23 -8.66 -2.50 -36.47
N GLU A 24 -8.34 -1.25 -36.68
CA GLU A 24 -6.94 -0.92 -37.00
C GLU A 24 -6.26 -0.02 -35.99
N GLU A 25 -6.69 0.09 -34.74
CA GLU A 25 -5.90 0.64 -33.62
C GLU A 25 -6.55 0.39 -32.24
N GLY A 26 -7.40 -0.60 -32.08
CA GLY A 26 -7.87 -1.05 -30.78
C GLY A 26 -6.94 -2.12 -30.22
N CYS A 27 -6.48 -2.00 -29.00
CA CYS A 27 -5.88 -3.10 -28.27
C CYS A 27 -6.90 -4.25 -28.25
N GLY A 28 -6.70 -5.25 -29.10
CA GLY A 28 -7.48 -6.49 -29.07
C GLY A 28 -7.30 -7.24 -27.74
N ALA A 29 -7.80 -8.46 -27.62
CA ALA A 29 -7.71 -9.29 -26.41
C ALA A 29 -6.25 -9.61 -25.95
N GLY A 30 -5.25 -8.82 -26.38
CA GLY A 30 -3.84 -8.91 -26.02
C GLY A 30 -3.47 -8.23 -24.72
N ASN A 31 -2.23 -8.39 -24.30
CA ASN A 31 -1.68 -7.74 -23.13
C ASN A 31 -1.54 -6.22 -23.39
N CYS A 32 -2.01 -5.37 -22.49
CA CYS A 32 -1.91 -3.89 -22.61
C CYS A 32 -0.45 -3.42 -22.83
N ALA A 33 0.55 -4.18 -22.39
CA ALA A 33 1.96 -3.90 -22.61
C ALA A 33 2.38 -3.91 -24.09
N ASP A 34 1.64 -4.60 -24.95
CA ASP A 34 1.98 -4.74 -26.37
C ASP A 34 1.57 -3.51 -27.18
N CYS A 35 0.53 -2.80 -26.73
CA CYS A 35 -0.07 -1.65 -27.44
C CYS A 35 0.32 -0.31 -26.84
N HIS A 36 0.57 -0.25 -25.50
CA HIS A 36 0.84 1.00 -24.80
C HIS A 36 2.28 1.00 -24.27
N ARG A 37 3.06 1.97 -24.72
CA ARG A 37 4.46 2.15 -24.30
C ARG A 37 4.67 3.56 -23.78
N LEU A 38 5.40 3.67 -22.70
CA LEU A 38 5.86 4.93 -22.14
C LEU A 38 7.30 4.73 -21.66
N SER A 39 8.25 5.44 -22.26
CA SER A 39 9.64 5.42 -21.81
C SER A 39 9.88 6.43 -20.69
N VAL A 40 10.97 6.26 -19.94
CA VAL A 40 11.40 7.20 -18.90
C VAL A 40 11.63 8.60 -19.48
N GLN A 41 12.25 8.68 -20.67
CA GLN A 41 12.53 9.94 -21.35
C GLN A 41 11.23 10.61 -21.79
N GLU A 42 10.31 9.87 -22.35
CA GLU A 42 9.02 10.39 -22.77
C GLU A 42 8.21 10.88 -21.57
N ALA A 43 8.15 10.10 -20.48
CA ALA A 43 7.50 10.51 -19.24
C ALA A 43 8.09 11.82 -18.69
N ALA A 44 9.42 11.98 -18.73
CA ALA A 44 10.08 13.23 -18.29
C ALA A 44 9.63 14.42 -19.10
N THR A 45 9.43 14.28 -20.43
CA THR A 45 8.94 15.37 -21.27
C THR A 45 7.49 15.75 -20.98
N LEU A 46 6.64 14.78 -20.61
CA LEU A 46 5.24 15.02 -20.25
C LEU A 46 5.09 15.91 -19.01
N PHE A 47 6.01 15.82 -18.06
CA PHE A 47 6.00 16.63 -16.84
C PHE A 47 6.41 18.10 -17.07
N LYS A 48 6.95 18.47 -18.24
CA LYS A 48 7.31 19.85 -18.60
C LYS A 48 8.14 20.58 -17.52
N GLY A 49 9.05 19.87 -16.84
CA GLY A 49 9.88 20.43 -15.77
C GLY A 49 9.21 20.54 -14.41
N ASN A 50 7.99 20.02 -14.24
CA ASN A 50 7.32 19.99 -12.92
C ASN A 50 7.92 18.98 -11.95
N VAL A 51 8.80 18.07 -12.42
CA VAL A 51 9.58 17.12 -11.62
C VAL A 51 11.05 17.25 -11.96
N ASP A 52 11.93 16.95 -11.02
CA ASP A 52 13.38 17.05 -11.22
C ASP A 52 13.90 15.86 -12.03
N LYS A 53 13.32 14.67 -11.82
CA LYS A 53 13.75 13.43 -12.47
C LYS A 53 12.64 12.40 -12.51
N VAL A 54 12.61 11.60 -13.59
CA VAL A 54 11.85 10.36 -13.69
C VAL A 54 12.82 9.19 -13.53
N HIS A 55 12.55 8.31 -12.59
CA HIS A 55 13.43 7.17 -12.28
C HIS A 55 12.96 5.87 -12.94
N LYS A 56 11.65 5.65 -12.96
CA LYS A 56 11.07 4.39 -13.43
C LYS A 56 9.69 4.61 -14.04
N VAL A 57 9.37 3.80 -15.05
CA VAL A 57 8.03 3.70 -15.64
C VAL A 57 7.69 2.22 -15.75
N GLU A 58 6.52 1.84 -15.32
CA GLU A 58 6.01 0.47 -15.47
C GLU A 58 4.48 0.48 -15.55
N LEU A 59 3.88 -0.60 -16.06
CA LEU A 59 2.43 -0.76 -16.05
C LEU A 59 1.94 -0.81 -14.59
N ALA A 60 0.93 0.00 -14.29
CA ALA A 60 0.27 -0.05 -13.00
C ALA A 60 -0.58 -1.33 -12.88
N GLU A 61 -0.87 -1.72 -11.64
CA GLU A 61 -1.87 -2.77 -11.37
C GLU A 61 -3.27 -2.34 -11.82
N VAL A 62 -3.54 -1.03 -11.82
CA VAL A 62 -4.79 -0.46 -12.34
C VAL A 62 -4.72 -0.42 -13.85
N PRO A 63 -5.66 -1.07 -14.56
CA PRO A 63 -5.71 -1.04 -16.01
C PRO A 63 -5.80 0.40 -16.54
N GLY A 64 -5.10 0.69 -17.63
CA GLY A 64 -5.13 2.01 -18.26
C GLY A 64 -4.17 3.03 -17.67
N LEU A 65 -3.33 2.64 -16.70
CA LEU A 65 -2.36 3.53 -16.07
C LEU A 65 -0.93 2.98 -16.16
N TRP A 66 0.03 3.89 -16.32
CA TRP A 66 1.42 3.64 -15.96
C TRP A 66 1.70 4.18 -14.57
N LEU A 67 2.48 3.46 -13.83
CA LEU A 67 3.07 3.91 -12.58
C LEU A 67 4.44 4.49 -12.88
N VAL A 68 4.65 5.74 -12.49
CA VAL A 68 5.86 6.51 -12.77
C VAL A 68 6.48 6.97 -11.46
N GLU A 69 7.71 6.57 -11.19
CA GLU A 69 8.46 7.04 -10.04
C GLU A 69 9.17 8.35 -10.41
N VAL A 70 8.79 9.43 -9.76
CA VAL A 70 9.34 10.77 -9.98
C VAL A 70 10.08 11.27 -8.74
N GLU A 71 11.00 12.22 -8.98
CA GLU A 71 11.70 12.96 -7.93
C GLU A 71 11.41 14.44 -8.07
N LYS A 72 11.09 15.10 -6.95
CA LYS A 72 11.00 16.55 -6.83
C LYS A 72 11.52 16.98 -5.46
N ASP A 73 12.35 18.02 -5.42
CA ASP A 73 12.98 18.52 -4.20
C ASP A 73 13.70 17.41 -3.41
N LYS A 74 14.41 16.53 -4.12
CA LYS A 74 15.12 15.35 -3.58
C LYS A 74 14.20 14.30 -2.92
N LYS A 75 12.89 14.39 -3.11
CA LYS A 75 11.91 13.42 -2.61
C LYS A 75 11.38 12.60 -3.77
N ARG A 76 11.39 11.26 -3.62
CA ARG A 76 10.81 10.34 -4.58
C ARG A 76 9.39 9.97 -4.17
N PHE A 77 8.50 9.95 -5.14
CA PHE A 77 7.12 9.53 -4.94
C PHE A 77 6.52 8.97 -6.24
N PRO A 78 5.55 8.07 -6.15
CA PRO A 78 4.86 7.54 -7.29
C PRO A 78 3.75 8.49 -7.76
N VAL A 79 3.59 8.58 -9.08
CA VAL A 79 2.43 9.16 -9.74
C VAL A 79 1.95 8.20 -10.83
N PHE A 80 0.73 8.40 -11.31
CA PHE A 80 0.20 7.61 -12.42
C PHE A 80 -0.01 8.50 -13.63
N ILE A 81 0.27 7.96 -14.82
CA ILE A 81 -0.05 8.59 -16.11
C ILE A 81 -1.04 7.66 -16.81
N ASP A 82 -2.11 8.20 -17.33
CA ASP A 82 -3.08 7.43 -18.11
C ASP A 82 -2.55 7.06 -19.51
N PHE A 83 -3.09 6.03 -20.14
CA PHE A 83 -2.62 5.54 -21.44
C PHE A 83 -2.80 6.56 -22.58
N SER A 84 -3.67 7.56 -22.41
CA SER A 84 -3.75 8.68 -23.36
C SER A 84 -2.61 9.67 -23.20
N LYS A 85 -1.82 9.58 -22.11
CA LYS A 85 -0.71 10.52 -21.78
C LYS A 85 -1.20 11.95 -21.53
N ALA A 86 -2.49 12.11 -21.25
CA ALA A 86 -3.13 13.40 -21.06
C ALA A 86 -3.23 13.79 -19.59
N TYR A 87 -3.28 12.83 -18.68
CA TYR A 87 -3.55 13.07 -17.26
C TYR A 87 -2.49 12.47 -16.37
N VAL A 88 -2.18 13.19 -15.28
CA VAL A 88 -1.37 12.70 -14.17
C VAL A 88 -2.28 12.58 -12.95
N VAL A 89 -2.31 11.40 -12.34
CA VAL A 89 -3.04 11.15 -11.10
C VAL A 89 -2.00 11.00 -9.98
N SER A 90 -2.11 11.83 -8.94
CA SER A 90 -1.30 11.70 -7.73
C SER A 90 -2.21 11.41 -6.55
N GLY A 91 -1.79 10.51 -5.67
CA GLY A 91 -2.58 10.14 -4.50
C GLY A 91 -2.49 8.66 -4.17
N ASN A 92 -3.29 8.25 -3.19
CA ASN A 92 -3.34 6.88 -2.73
C ASN A 92 -4.42 6.10 -3.49
N ILE A 93 -4.02 5.07 -4.22
CA ILE A 93 -4.95 4.15 -4.87
C ILE A 93 -5.07 2.91 -3.99
N ILE A 94 -6.29 2.57 -3.60
CA ILE A 94 -6.61 1.47 -2.69
C ILE A 94 -7.33 0.38 -3.49
N ARG A 95 -6.85 -0.84 -3.38
CA ARG A 95 -7.53 -2.01 -3.94
C ARG A 95 -8.74 -2.35 -3.07
N LEU A 96 -9.93 -2.36 -3.67
CA LEU A 96 -11.18 -2.54 -2.92
C LEU A 96 -11.35 -3.95 -2.33
N SER A 97 -10.74 -4.96 -2.95
CA SER A 97 -10.88 -6.35 -2.51
C SER A 97 -10.24 -6.64 -1.15
N ASP A 98 -9.17 -5.95 -0.79
CA ASP A 98 -8.40 -6.21 0.43
C ASP A 98 -8.00 -4.93 1.19
N GLY A 99 -8.38 -3.75 0.68
CA GLY A 99 -8.05 -2.46 1.29
C GLY A 99 -6.57 -2.08 1.20
N GLN A 100 -5.77 -2.80 0.40
CA GLN A 100 -4.35 -2.47 0.26
C GLN A 100 -4.14 -1.25 -0.64
N SER A 101 -3.22 -0.38 -0.21
CA SER A 101 -2.75 0.71 -1.06
C SER A 101 -1.73 0.19 -2.06
N ILE A 102 -1.99 0.34 -3.36
CA ILE A 102 -1.04 0.00 -4.41
C ILE A 102 0.03 1.09 -4.62
N THR A 103 -0.21 2.30 -4.12
CA THR A 103 0.77 3.39 -4.09
C THR A 103 1.72 3.31 -2.91
N ALA A 104 1.21 2.95 -1.73
CA ALA A 104 2.02 2.85 -0.52
C ALA A 104 2.83 1.56 -0.42
N ASN A 105 2.43 0.50 -1.17
CA ASN A 105 3.12 -0.80 -1.16
C ASN A 105 4.40 -0.84 -1.99
N ARG A 106 4.72 0.22 -2.72
CA ARG A 106 6.10 0.35 -3.18
C ARG A 106 6.92 0.83 -2.01
N PRO A 107 7.96 0.09 -1.64
CA PRO A 107 8.95 0.66 -0.79
C PRO A 107 9.33 1.98 -1.46
N ALA A 108 9.25 3.10 -0.74
CA ALA A 108 10.24 4.13 -0.93
C ALA A 108 11.56 3.37 -0.74
N GLU A 109 12.16 2.92 -1.84
CA GLU A 109 13.21 1.89 -1.88
C GLU A 109 14.44 2.28 -1.06
N ASN A 110 14.38 3.33 -0.25
CA ASN A 110 15.47 3.75 0.62
C ASN A 110 15.07 4.52 1.89
N LYS A 111 13.80 4.64 2.27
CA LYS A 111 13.53 5.26 3.58
C LYS A 111 13.66 4.23 4.68
N ARG A 112 14.87 4.01 5.11
CA ARG A 112 15.18 3.28 6.34
C ARG A 112 15.25 4.26 7.48
N VAL A 113 14.69 3.88 8.61
CA VAL A 113 14.83 4.61 9.86
C VAL A 113 15.84 3.89 10.75
N GLU A 114 16.55 4.64 11.55
CA GLU A 114 17.42 4.07 12.57
C GLU A 114 16.54 3.55 13.71
N VAL A 115 16.38 2.23 13.77
CA VAL A 115 15.46 1.56 14.71
C VAL A 115 15.86 1.80 16.16
N SER A 116 17.16 1.90 16.44
CA SER A 116 17.71 2.18 17.77
C SER A 116 17.29 3.55 18.34
N GLN A 117 16.88 4.47 17.48
CA GLN A 117 16.42 5.80 17.88
C GLN A 117 14.92 5.86 18.22
N ILE A 118 14.19 4.75 18.09
CA ILE A 118 12.77 4.68 18.43
C ILE A 118 12.64 4.25 19.89
N PRO A 119 12.16 5.15 20.79
CA PRO A 119 11.91 4.79 22.19
C PRO A 119 10.82 3.72 22.28
N LEU A 120 11.04 2.72 23.11
CA LEU A 120 10.13 1.56 23.24
C LEU A 120 9.60 1.36 24.65
N ASP A 121 9.87 2.29 25.57
CA ASP A 121 9.47 2.20 26.99
C ASP A 121 7.94 2.19 27.17
N ASP A 122 7.21 2.81 26.22
CA ASP A 122 5.75 2.87 26.18
C ASP A 122 5.12 1.80 25.26
N ALA A 123 5.93 0.98 24.59
CA ALA A 123 5.42 0.00 23.66
C ALA A 123 4.77 -1.18 24.39
N LEU A 124 3.62 -1.63 23.84
CA LEU A 124 3.00 -2.86 24.27
C LEU A 124 3.63 -4.06 23.53
N LEU A 125 3.90 -5.13 24.24
CA LEU A 125 4.50 -6.32 23.67
C LEU A 125 3.42 -7.32 23.26
N LEU A 126 3.43 -7.73 21.98
CA LEU A 126 2.69 -8.87 21.47
C LEU A 126 3.68 -9.96 21.06
N GLY A 127 3.62 -11.12 21.69
CA GLY A 127 4.56 -12.22 21.50
C GLY A 127 5.54 -12.37 22.67
N LYS A 128 6.64 -13.10 22.46
CA LYS A 128 7.63 -13.38 23.50
C LYS A 128 8.64 -12.23 23.62
N ALA A 129 8.96 -11.82 24.83
CA ALA A 129 10.01 -10.81 25.10
C ALA A 129 11.38 -11.29 24.59
N THR A 130 11.62 -12.59 24.58
CA THR A 130 12.85 -13.25 24.10
C THR A 130 12.91 -13.48 22.60
N ALA A 131 11.86 -13.10 21.85
CA ALA A 131 11.81 -13.26 20.40
C ALA A 131 12.99 -12.54 19.73
N LYS A 132 13.61 -13.22 18.74
CA LYS A 132 14.80 -12.72 18.02
C LYS A 132 14.45 -11.59 17.05
N THR A 133 13.27 -11.66 16.45
CA THR A 133 12.80 -10.67 15.48
C THR A 133 11.76 -9.79 16.14
N LYS A 134 12.05 -8.52 16.30
CA LYS A 134 11.12 -7.53 16.87
C LYS A 134 10.74 -6.51 15.81
N VAL A 135 9.44 -6.37 15.57
CA VAL A 135 8.87 -5.42 14.61
C VAL A 135 8.11 -4.35 15.37
N ILE A 136 8.37 -3.08 15.08
CA ILE A 136 7.64 -1.97 15.69
C ILE A 136 6.38 -1.71 14.87
N VAL A 137 5.24 -1.51 15.54
CA VAL A 137 3.95 -1.28 14.90
C VAL A 137 3.34 0.00 15.45
N PHE A 138 3.19 1.01 14.60
CA PHE A 138 2.42 2.20 14.92
C PHE A 138 0.95 1.95 14.62
N THR A 139 0.11 2.03 15.63
CA THR A 139 -1.32 1.66 15.57
C THR A 139 -2.21 2.73 16.19
N ASP A 140 -3.46 2.78 15.74
CA ASP A 140 -4.49 3.67 16.26
C ASP A 140 -5.65 2.82 16.80
N PRO A 141 -6.09 3.03 18.06
CA PRO A 141 -7.09 2.18 18.71
C PRO A 141 -8.50 2.25 18.07
N GLU A 142 -8.80 3.28 17.28
CA GLU A 142 -10.07 3.42 16.57
C GLU A 142 -9.97 3.08 15.06
N CYS A 143 -8.77 2.75 14.55
CA CYS A 143 -8.55 2.50 13.13
C CYS A 143 -8.99 1.07 12.72
N PRO A 144 -9.93 0.91 11.77
CA PRO A 144 -10.41 -0.39 11.34
C PRO A 144 -9.35 -1.27 10.68
N TYR A 145 -8.38 -0.67 9.98
CA TYR A 145 -7.25 -1.41 9.41
C TYR A 145 -6.23 -1.84 10.46
N CYS A 146 -6.08 -1.09 11.56
CA CYS A 146 -5.27 -1.47 12.70
C CYS A 146 -5.87 -2.70 13.40
N LYS A 147 -7.19 -2.73 13.61
CA LYS A 147 -7.91 -3.90 14.11
C LYS A 147 -7.65 -5.13 13.24
N LYS A 148 -7.78 -5.00 11.91
CA LYS A 148 -7.51 -6.10 10.97
C LYS A 148 -6.07 -6.58 11.07
N LEU A 149 -5.11 -5.65 11.07
CA LEU A 149 -3.69 -6.01 11.21
C LEU A 149 -3.43 -6.72 12.53
N HIS A 150 -4.02 -6.25 13.64
CA HIS A 150 -3.80 -6.85 14.96
C HIS A 150 -4.16 -8.35 14.99
N THR A 151 -5.23 -8.75 14.32
CA THR A 151 -5.59 -10.17 14.12
C THR A 151 -4.49 -10.93 13.38
N GLU A 152 -3.93 -10.34 12.32
CA GLU A 152 -2.83 -10.98 11.57
C GLU A 152 -1.56 -11.09 12.40
N LEU A 153 -1.26 -10.09 13.25
CA LEU A 153 -0.10 -10.13 14.14
C LEU A 153 -0.21 -11.29 15.14
N HIS A 154 -1.38 -11.54 15.69
CA HIS A 154 -1.63 -12.72 16.54
C HIS A 154 -1.39 -14.03 15.77
N ASP A 155 -1.80 -14.10 14.50
CA ASP A 155 -1.53 -15.29 13.68
C ASP A 155 -0.02 -15.47 13.42
N VAL A 156 0.70 -14.38 13.15
CA VAL A 156 2.16 -14.42 12.98
C VAL A 156 2.85 -14.98 14.23
N VAL A 157 2.60 -14.40 15.41
CA VAL A 157 3.28 -14.86 16.65
C VAL A 157 2.90 -16.28 17.07
N ARG A 158 1.70 -16.73 16.72
CA ARG A 158 1.26 -18.11 16.92
C ARG A 158 2.03 -19.09 16.01
N ARG A 159 2.27 -18.68 14.75
CA ARG A 159 2.94 -19.51 13.73
C ARG A 159 4.47 -19.47 13.86
N ASP A 160 5.02 -18.34 14.30
CA ASP A 160 6.45 -18.17 14.54
C ASP A 160 6.71 -17.42 15.86
N PRO A 161 6.91 -18.15 16.98
CA PRO A 161 7.17 -17.53 18.29
C PRO A 161 8.52 -16.78 18.41
N GLU A 162 9.38 -16.84 17.39
CA GLU A 162 10.61 -16.06 17.31
C GLU A 162 10.37 -14.62 16.79
N ILE A 163 9.12 -14.31 16.47
CA ILE A 163 8.69 -12.96 16.10
C ILE A 163 7.87 -12.37 17.24
N ALA A 164 8.11 -11.09 17.54
CA ALA A 164 7.30 -10.28 18.44
C ALA A 164 7.06 -8.89 17.85
N PHE A 165 5.96 -8.28 18.26
CA PHE A 165 5.59 -6.93 17.84
C PHE A 165 5.62 -6.00 19.04
N LEU A 166 6.23 -4.82 18.84
CA LEU A 166 6.30 -3.71 19.79
C LEU A 166 5.32 -2.65 19.32
N ILE A 167 4.17 -2.56 19.96
CA ILE A 167 3.04 -1.75 19.51
C ILE A 167 3.09 -0.38 20.18
N LYS A 168 3.21 0.67 19.36
CA LYS A 168 3.19 2.08 19.78
C LYS A 168 1.89 2.74 19.33
N LEU A 169 1.29 3.49 20.24
CA LEU A 169 0.01 4.16 19.99
C LEU A 169 0.24 5.46 19.21
N PHE A 170 -0.33 5.52 18.00
CA PHE A 170 -0.31 6.66 17.10
C PHE A 170 -1.74 7.06 16.73
N PRO A 171 -2.45 7.81 17.59
CA PRO A 171 -3.80 8.26 17.30
C PRO A 171 -3.83 9.28 16.15
N LEU A 172 -4.70 9.03 15.17
CA LEU A 172 -4.91 9.92 14.03
C LEU A 172 -5.93 11.01 14.39
N LYS A 173 -5.73 12.24 13.89
CA LYS A 173 -6.62 13.38 14.14
C LYS A 173 -8.08 13.15 13.70
N MET A 174 -8.30 12.24 12.74
CA MET A 174 -9.64 11.91 12.26
C MET A 174 -10.43 10.98 13.21
N HIS A 175 -9.77 10.39 14.20
CA HIS A 175 -10.38 9.53 15.21
C HIS A 175 -10.48 10.29 16.54
N PRO A 176 -11.67 10.79 16.90
CA PRO A 176 -11.82 11.80 17.95
C PRO A 176 -11.45 11.31 19.36
N ASN A 177 -11.62 10.01 19.65
CA ASN A 177 -11.34 9.47 20.98
C ASN A 177 -9.98 8.77 21.06
N ALA A 178 -9.35 8.50 19.91
CA ALA A 178 -8.13 7.69 19.84
C ALA A 178 -7.00 8.22 20.73
N TYR A 179 -6.86 9.53 20.87
CA TYR A 179 -5.85 10.15 21.73
C TYR A 179 -6.07 9.79 23.21
N THR A 180 -7.28 9.98 23.73
CA THR A 180 -7.62 9.67 25.12
C THR A 180 -7.54 8.16 25.38
N ILE A 181 -8.03 7.35 24.46
CA ILE A 181 -7.93 5.89 24.53
C ILE A 181 -6.46 5.45 24.55
N SER A 182 -5.62 6.03 23.71
CA SER A 182 -4.18 5.75 23.68
C SER A 182 -3.50 6.06 25.02
N LYS A 183 -3.80 7.23 25.61
CA LYS A 183 -3.28 7.59 26.95
C LYS A 183 -3.69 6.56 27.99
N SER A 184 -4.95 6.15 27.97
CA SER A 184 -5.46 5.16 28.92
C SER A 184 -4.76 3.80 28.79
N ILE A 185 -4.60 3.31 27.56
CA ILE A 185 -3.91 2.05 27.26
C ILE A 185 -2.45 2.11 27.75
N ILE A 186 -1.74 3.22 27.51
CA ILE A 186 -0.35 3.40 27.93
C ILE A 186 -0.26 3.47 29.47
N CYS A 187 -1.14 4.24 30.14
CA CYS A 187 -1.16 4.33 31.60
C CYS A 187 -1.28 2.95 32.27
N ASN A 188 -2.06 2.07 31.68
CA ASN A 188 -2.30 0.71 32.21
C ASN A 188 -1.37 -0.34 31.61
N ARG A 189 -0.55 0.02 30.62
CA ARG A 189 0.29 -0.92 29.84
C ARG A 189 -0.49 -2.15 29.38
N SER A 190 -1.74 -1.97 28.95
CA SER A 190 -2.70 -3.03 28.76
C SER A 190 -2.97 -3.33 27.29
N MET A 191 -2.48 -4.46 26.80
CA MET A 191 -2.85 -4.98 25.49
C MET A 191 -4.35 -5.30 25.43
N ALA A 192 -4.93 -5.82 26.52
CA ALA A 192 -6.36 -6.13 26.58
C ALA A 192 -7.23 -4.86 26.34
N MET A 193 -6.82 -3.71 26.84
CA MET A 193 -7.56 -2.47 26.60
C MET A 193 -7.48 -2.04 25.13
N LEU A 194 -6.37 -2.29 24.43
CA LEU A 194 -6.28 -2.06 22.99
C LEU A 194 -7.23 -3.01 22.23
N GLU A 195 -7.28 -4.26 22.62
CA GLU A 195 -8.17 -5.27 22.05
C GLU A 195 -9.65 -4.96 22.32
N ASP A 196 -9.98 -4.47 23.52
CA ASP A 196 -11.32 -4.02 23.86
C ASP A 196 -11.74 -2.82 23.00
N SER A 197 -10.83 -1.85 22.77
CA SER A 197 -11.08 -0.74 21.84
C SER A 197 -11.36 -1.24 20.43
N PHE A 198 -10.55 -2.17 19.92
CA PHE A 198 -10.78 -2.80 18.61
C PHE A 198 -12.10 -3.59 18.56
N ALA A 199 -12.55 -4.12 19.68
CA ALA A 199 -13.85 -4.78 19.77
C ALA A 199 -15.03 -3.80 19.88
N GLY A 200 -14.76 -2.49 19.96
CA GLY A 200 -15.77 -1.45 20.16
C GLY A 200 -16.31 -1.37 21.60
N LYS A 201 -15.59 -1.95 22.56
CA LYS A 201 -15.92 -1.84 23.97
C LYS A 201 -15.39 -0.54 24.56
N PRO A 202 -16.02 0.01 25.59
CA PRO A 202 -15.56 1.23 26.24
C PRO A 202 -14.21 1.01 26.92
N VAL A 203 -13.30 1.97 26.72
CA VAL A 203 -12.03 2.03 27.44
C VAL A 203 -12.14 3.13 28.50
N PRO A 204 -11.82 2.85 29.77
CA PRO A 204 -11.92 3.85 30.84
C PRO A 204 -10.95 5.02 30.58
N PRO A 205 -11.21 6.21 31.14
CA PRO A 205 -10.32 7.35 31.01
C PRO A 205 -8.94 7.07 31.61
N PRO A 206 -7.88 7.76 31.15
CA PRO A 206 -6.54 7.58 31.69
C PRO A 206 -6.47 7.99 33.18
N LEU A 207 -5.80 7.17 33.99
CA LEU A 207 -5.62 7.40 35.42
C LEU A 207 -4.22 7.95 35.74
N CYS A 208 -3.40 8.25 34.74
CA CYS A 208 -2.07 8.81 34.89
C CYS A 208 -1.85 9.98 33.93
N GLU A 209 -0.91 10.84 34.26
CA GLU A 209 -0.37 11.81 33.33
C GLU A 209 0.77 11.17 32.54
N THR A 210 0.66 11.17 31.20
CA THR A 210 1.70 10.63 30.33
C THR A 210 1.89 11.53 29.10
N ARG A 211 3.14 11.69 28.68
CA ARG A 211 3.54 12.38 27.44
C ARG A 211 3.86 11.39 26.30
N ALA A 212 3.80 10.09 26.55
CA ALA A 212 4.23 9.07 25.59
C ALA A 212 3.46 9.12 24.25
N VAL A 213 2.17 9.51 24.28
CA VAL A 213 1.39 9.70 23.04
C VAL A 213 1.91 10.90 22.26
N ASP A 214 2.18 12.03 22.93
CA ASP A 214 2.69 13.25 22.29
C ASP A 214 4.09 13.02 21.73
N GLU A 215 4.93 12.29 22.46
CA GLU A 215 6.28 11.89 22.03
C GLU A 215 6.21 10.97 20.81
N THR A 216 5.26 10.04 20.78
CA THR A 216 5.02 9.21 19.60
C THR A 216 4.54 10.04 18.40
N LEU A 217 3.64 11.01 18.60
CA LEU A 217 3.18 11.93 17.55
C LEU A 217 4.34 12.75 16.96
N ALA A 218 5.21 13.28 17.82
CA ALA A 218 6.41 14.00 17.38
C ALA A 218 7.41 13.09 16.64
N LEU A 219 7.59 11.87 17.14
CA LEU A 219 8.46 10.87 16.52
C LEU A 219 7.98 10.48 15.12
N VAL A 220 6.70 10.13 14.94
CA VAL A 220 6.18 9.73 13.62
C VAL A 220 6.26 10.87 12.62
N ALA A 221 6.06 12.12 13.04
CA ALA A 221 6.25 13.29 12.19
C ALA A 221 7.71 13.41 11.72
N LYS A 222 8.70 13.25 12.62
CA LYS A 222 10.14 13.23 12.30
C LYS A 222 10.49 12.08 11.36
N LEU A 223 9.93 10.89 11.57
CA LEU A 223 10.13 9.73 10.73
C LEU A 223 9.38 9.81 9.39
N GLY A 224 8.43 10.77 9.25
CA GLY A 224 7.55 10.93 8.09
C GLY A 224 6.59 9.77 7.94
N ILE A 225 6.17 9.17 9.05
CA ILE A 225 5.08 8.21 9.15
C ILE A 225 3.79 9.02 9.33
N ASN A 226 2.82 8.85 8.44
CA ASN A 226 1.61 9.66 8.38
C ASN A 226 0.31 8.86 8.33
N SER A 227 0.40 7.54 8.48
CA SER A 227 -0.76 6.64 8.42
C SER A 227 -0.60 5.48 9.39
N THR A 228 -1.75 4.89 9.77
CA THR A 228 -1.83 3.67 10.56
C THR A 228 -2.67 2.60 9.84
N PRO A 229 -2.34 1.33 10.02
CA PRO A 229 -1.15 0.84 10.69
C PRO A 229 0.12 1.07 9.86
N THR A 230 1.27 1.22 10.53
CA THR A 230 2.58 1.26 9.87
C THR A 230 3.56 0.41 10.68
N LEU A 231 4.29 -0.48 9.99
CA LEU A 231 5.30 -1.33 10.60
C LEU A 231 6.70 -0.79 10.29
N VAL A 232 7.60 -0.91 11.25
CA VAL A 232 9.05 -0.68 11.07
C VAL A 232 9.75 -2.00 11.32
N LEU A 233 10.41 -2.51 10.28
CA LEU A 233 11.13 -3.78 10.32
C LEU A 233 12.47 -3.64 11.07
N PRO A 234 13.09 -4.76 11.51
CA PRO A 234 14.39 -4.73 12.18
C PRO A 234 15.52 -4.07 11.35
N ASP A 235 15.41 -4.11 10.03
CA ASP A 235 16.36 -3.48 9.10
C ASP A 235 16.03 -2.00 8.80
N GLY A 236 15.06 -1.42 9.51
CA GLY A 236 14.65 -0.03 9.39
C GLY A 236 13.66 0.26 8.25
N ARG A 237 13.30 -0.70 7.41
CA ARG A 237 12.29 -0.49 6.37
C ARG A 237 10.93 -0.16 6.99
N ILE A 238 10.24 0.83 6.41
CA ILE A 238 8.89 1.23 6.79
C ILE A 238 7.90 0.55 5.86
N LEU A 239 6.93 -0.16 6.43
CA LEU A 239 5.84 -0.81 5.70
C LEU A 239 4.50 -0.20 6.14
N PRO A 240 3.93 0.74 5.38
CA PRO A 240 2.62 1.29 5.68
C PRO A 240 1.50 0.33 5.29
N GLY A 241 0.38 0.46 6.00
CA GLY A 241 -0.86 -0.22 5.72
C GLY A 241 -0.95 -1.66 6.23
N TYR A 242 -2.13 -2.23 6.09
CA TYR A 242 -2.45 -3.61 6.44
C TYR A 242 -1.61 -4.61 5.64
N LYS A 243 -1.20 -5.70 6.30
CA LYS A 243 -0.52 -6.85 5.69
C LYS A 243 -1.11 -8.15 6.26
N LYS A 244 -1.29 -9.15 5.40
CA LYS A 244 -1.67 -10.50 5.83
C LYS A 244 -0.52 -11.18 6.57
N ALA A 245 -0.83 -12.11 7.47
CA ALA A 245 0.16 -12.89 8.20
C ALA A 245 1.14 -13.62 7.27
N ASP A 246 0.65 -14.19 6.16
CA ASP A 246 1.50 -14.86 5.17
C ASP A 246 2.53 -13.93 4.53
N ASP A 247 2.13 -12.70 4.23
CA ASP A 247 3.02 -11.71 3.64
C ASP A 247 4.06 -11.23 4.67
N LEU A 248 3.65 -11.03 5.92
CA LEU A 248 4.57 -10.67 7.01
C LEU A 248 5.60 -11.77 7.24
N LEU A 249 5.19 -13.05 7.30
CA LEU A 249 6.11 -14.18 7.45
C LEU A 249 7.11 -14.28 6.30
N LYS A 250 6.68 -14.04 5.05
CA LYS A 250 7.57 -13.97 3.88
C LYS A 250 8.57 -12.83 3.98
N ILE A 251 8.08 -11.62 4.33
CA ILE A 251 8.92 -10.42 4.46
C ILE A 251 9.99 -10.58 5.56
N LEU A 252 9.62 -11.25 6.66
CA LEU A 252 10.50 -11.49 7.81
C LEU A 252 11.41 -12.71 7.64
N GLY A 253 11.29 -13.46 6.54
CA GLY A 253 12.19 -14.56 6.17
C GLY A 253 12.07 -15.80 7.07
N THR A 254 10.87 -16.13 7.55
CA THR A 254 10.66 -17.21 8.49
C THR A 254 10.75 -18.60 7.84
N ARG A 255 11.25 -19.60 8.60
CA ARG A 255 11.44 -21.00 8.14
C ARG A 255 10.14 -21.69 7.71
N THR A 256 8.98 -21.21 8.15
CA THR A 256 7.67 -21.77 7.80
C THR A 256 7.27 -21.49 6.34
N ALA A 257 7.76 -20.43 5.72
CA ALA A 257 7.50 -20.12 4.32
C ALA A 257 8.20 -21.11 3.35
N GLN A 258 9.28 -21.74 3.78
CA GLN A 258 10.04 -22.70 2.94
C GLN A 258 9.44 -24.10 2.86
N LYS A 259 8.52 -24.49 3.77
CA LYS A 259 7.93 -25.83 3.77
C LYS A 259 6.72 -26.02 2.84
N GLN A 260 6.15 -24.94 2.29
CA GLN A 260 5.00 -25.01 1.38
C GLN A 260 5.36 -24.89 -0.11
N GLY A 261 6.63 -24.72 -0.44
CA GLY A 261 7.12 -24.61 -1.83
C GLY A 261 7.63 -25.90 -2.46
N VAL A 262 7.48 -27.06 -1.78
CA VAL A 262 7.89 -28.39 -2.30
C VAL A 262 6.73 -29.36 -2.12
N ARG A 263 5.81 -29.33 -3.06
CA ARG A 263 4.97 -30.47 -3.47
C ARG A 263 4.49 -30.28 -4.90
#